data_8f86d50d773d1e166225378091499b9e
#
_entry.id   8f86d50d773d1e166225378091499b9e
#
_cell.length_a   1.000
_cell.length_b   1.000
_cell.length_c   1.000
_cell.angle_alpha   90.00
_cell.angle_beta   90.00
_cell.angle_gamma   90.00
#
_symmetry.space_group_name_H-M   'P 1'
#
loop_
_entity.id
_entity.type
_entity.pdbx_description
1 polymer ?
#
loop_
_entity_poly.entity_id
_entity_poly.type
_entity_poly.pdbx_seq_one_letter_code
_entity_poly.pdbx_strand_id
1 'polypeptide(L)'
;MKRILVVGAGGQIGSELVPYLRSIYGASNVVATDVKHNAVLAEAGPFESLDALDAKQYAELVNKYNIDSIFNLVALLSATGEKNPQLAMRINMGALENSLEIAREKNCAVFTPSSIGAFGGDFPRDKTPQDTVMQPNTIYGVCKVTGELLSNYYHSRFGVDPRAVRFPGIISNVTLPGGGTT
;
A
#
# COMPACT_ATOMS: atom_id res chain seq x y z
N MET A 1 -12.39 -10.33 -7.39
CA MET A 1 -12.22 -9.56 -6.14
C MET A 1 -13.55 -9.52 -5.41
N LYS A 2 -13.64 -10.19 -4.27
CA LYS A 2 -14.90 -10.31 -3.51
C LYS A 2 -14.69 -10.04 -2.02
N ARG A 3 -13.51 -10.32 -1.49
CA ARG A 3 -13.12 -10.15 -0.09
C ARG A 3 -11.83 -9.36 -0.02
N ILE A 4 -11.91 -8.16 0.48
CA ILE A 4 -10.85 -7.16 0.37
C ILE A 4 -10.29 -6.85 1.75
N LEU A 5 -8.96 -6.83 1.88
CA LEU A 5 -8.24 -6.31 3.03
C LEU A 5 -7.53 -5.02 2.62
N VAL A 6 -7.77 -3.93 3.35
CA VAL A 6 -7.07 -2.66 3.16
C VAL A 6 -6.17 -2.43 4.37
N VAL A 7 -4.86 -2.44 4.15
CA VAL A 7 -3.83 -2.27 5.19
C VAL A 7 -3.28 -0.86 5.13
N GLY A 8 -3.26 -0.15 6.26
CA GLY A 8 -2.99 1.29 6.30
C GLY A 8 -4.22 2.13 5.95
N ALA A 9 -5.41 1.63 6.34
CA ALA A 9 -6.70 2.19 5.98
C ALA A 9 -6.96 3.59 6.59
N GLY A 10 -6.29 3.94 7.68
CA GLY A 10 -6.40 5.26 8.31
C GLY A 10 -5.58 6.36 7.63
N GLY A 11 -4.77 6.02 6.62
CA GLY A 11 -4.00 6.98 5.84
C GLY A 11 -4.83 7.76 4.82
N GLN A 12 -4.19 8.70 4.11
CA GLN A 12 -4.84 9.57 3.11
C GLN A 12 -5.63 8.76 2.06
N ILE A 13 -4.99 7.79 1.40
CA ILE A 13 -5.67 6.97 0.39
C ILE A 13 -6.73 6.09 1.04
N GLY A 14 -6.43 5.46 2.16
CA GLY A 14 -7.30 4.49 2.81
C GLY A 14 -8.61 5.10 3.31
N SER A 15 -8.55 6.32 3.85
CA SER A 15 -9.73 7.03 4.37
C SER A 15 -10.81 7.31 3.31
N GLU A 16 -10.43 7.39 2.06
CA GLU A 16 -11.36 7.56 0.92
C GLU A 16 -11.61 6.23 0.18
N LEU A 17 -10.59 5.40 0.04
CA LEU A 17 -10.71 4.13 -0.69
C LEU A 17 -11.62 3.13 0.03
N VAL A 18 -11.54 3.02 1.36
CA VAL A 18 -12.34 2.06 2.12
C VAL A 18 -13.85 2.32 1.99
N PRO A 19 -14.36 3.55 2.21
CA PRO A 19 -15.78 3.85 1.98
C PRO A 19 -16.22 3.57 0.54
N TYR A 20 -15.39 3.91 -0.43
CA TYR A 20 -15.68 3.66 -1.85
C TYR A 20 -15.75 2.15 -2.15
N LEU A 21 -14.80 1.35 -1.69
CA LEU A 21 -14.84 -0.10 -1.88
C LEU A 21 -16.05 -0.73 -1.18
N ARG A 22 -16.39 -0.27 0.03
CA ARG A 22 -17.57 -0.72 0.76
C ARG A 22 -18.87 -0.43 0.02
N SER A 23 -18.96 0.69 -0.69
CA SER A 23 -20.13 1.03 -1.50
C SER A 23 -20.31 0.11 -2.71
N ILE A 24 -19.21 -0.42 -3.26
CA ILE A 24 -19.24 -1.30 -4.44
C ILE A 24 -19.38 -2.77 -4.05
N TYR A 25 -18.62 -3.21 -3.06
CA TYR A 25 -18.51 -4.64 -2.72
C TYR A 25 -19.34 -5.05 -1.50
N GLY A 26 -19.95 -4.07 -0.81
CA GLY A 26 -20.66 -4.26 0.46
C GLY A 26 -19.71 -4.15 1.67
N ALA A 27 -20.20 -3.52 2.74
CA ALA A 27 -19.40 -3.20 3.92
C ALA A 27 -18.72 -4.43 4.54
N SER A 28 -19.45 -5.55 4.67
CA SER A 28 -18.94 -6.79 5.26
C SER A 28 -17.82 -7.47 4.46
N ASN A 29 -17.65 -7.09 3.20
CA ASN A 29 -16.65 -7.66 2.29
C ASN A 29 -15.33 -6.87 2.24
N VAL A 30 -15.25 -5.74 2.94
CA VAL A 30 -14.07 -4.87 2.96
C VAL A 30 -13.61 -4.65 4.39
N VAL A 31 -12.56 -5.33 4.76
CA VAL A 31 -11.91 -5.23 6.09
C VAL A 31 -10.88 -4.12 6.03
N ALA A 32 -11.04 -3.11 6.86
CA ALA A 32 -10.07 -2.04 7.05
C ALA A 32 -9.10 -2.39 8.18
N THR A 33 -7.82 -2.12 8.01
CA THR A 33 -6.83 -2.35 9.08
C THR A 33 -5.85 -1.19 9.18
N ASP A 34 -5.44 -0.89 10.41
CA ASP A 34 -4.39 0.08 10.70
C ASP A 34 -3.79 -0.22 12.08
N VAL A 35 -2.60 0.31 12.37
CA VAL A 35 -1.99 0.23 13.71
C VAL A 35 -2.76 1.08 14.73
N LYS A 36 -3.43 2.14 14.26
CA LYS A 36 -4.26 3.01 15.09
C LYS A 36 -5.73 2.72 14.83
N HIS A 37 -6.50 2.60 15.91
CA HIS A 37 -7.95 2.47 15.79
C HIS A 37 -8.56 3.68 15.10
N ASN A 38 -9.47 3.43 14.15
CA ASN A 38 -10.22 4.46 13.44
C ASN A 38 -11.73 4.21 13.64
N ALA A 39 -12.35 5.01 14.51
CA ALA A 39 -13.75 4.84 14.90
C ALA A 39 -14.70 4.96 13.70
N VAL A 40 -14.46 5.92 12.80
CA VAL A 40 -15.31 6.14 11.61
C VAL A 40 -15.31 4.91 10.70
N LEU A 41 -14.13 4.32 10.46
CA LEU A 41 -14.02 3.10 9.66
C LEU A 41 -14.61 1.88 10.37
N ALA A 42 -14.50 1.82 11.71
CA ALA A 42 -15.03 0.73 12.53
C ALA A 42 -16.57 0.75 12.64
N GLU A 43 -17.18 1.91 12.72
CA GLU A 43 -18.64 2.07 12.70
C GLU A 43 -19.26 1.70 11.35
N ALA A 44 -18.53 1.95 10.26
CA ALA A 44 -19.00 1.71 8.89
C ALA A 44 -18.77 0.28 8.38
N GLY A 45 -18.12 -0.61 9.15
CA GLY A 45 -17.86 -2.00 8.76
C GLY A 45 -16.66 -2.63 9.45
N PRO A 46 -16.23 -3.84 9.08
CA PRO A 46 -15.15 -4.55 9.73
C PRO A 46 -13.86 -3.73 9.80
N PHE A 47 -13.31 -3.63 11.01
CA PHE A 47 -12.03 -2.98 11.29
C PHE A 47 -11.21 -3.82 12.27
N GLU A 48 -9.92 -4.02 11.98
CA GLU A 48 -9.00 -4.76 12.83
C GLU A 48 -7.72 -3.94 13.06
N SER A 49 -7.15 -4.04 14.25
CA SER A 49 -5.80 -3.51 14.48
C SER A 49 -4.78 -4.44 13.86
N LEU A 50 -3.86 -3.90 13.06
CA LEU A 50 -2.80 -4.68 12.41
C LEU A 50 -1.52 -3.84 12.30
N ASP A 51 -0.41 -4.38 12.80
CA ASP A 51 0.93 -3.98 12.36
C ASP A 51 1.28 -4.79 11.09
N ALA A 52 1.46 -4.12 9.97
CA ALA A 52 1.80 -4.78 8.71
C ALA A 52 3.16 -5.51 8.72
N LEU A 53 3.99 -5.27 9.75
CA LEU A 53 5.24 -5.99 9.98
C LEU A 53 5.04 -7.30 10.77
N ASP A 54 3.90 -7.51 11.39
CA ASP A 54 3.53 -8.78 12.01
C ASP A 54 2.92 -9.73 10.97
N ALA A 55 3.78 -10.48 10.28
CA ALA A 55 3.39 -11.41 9.24
C ALA A 55 2.40 -12.48 9.73
N LYS A 56 2.49 -12.90 11.02
CA LYS A 56 1.61 -13.90 11.59
C LYS A 56 0.20 -13.35 11.75
N GLN A 57 0.05 -12.21 12.42
CA GLN A 57 -1.25 -11.56 12.59
C GLN A 57 -1.88 -11.23 11.24
N TYR A 58 -1.07 -10.77 10.29
CA TYR A 58 -1.53 -10.45 8.94
C TYR A 58 -2.11 -11.68 8.23
N ALA A 59 -1.40 -12.81 8.25
CA ALA A 59 -1.86 -14.06 7.66
C ALA A 59 -3.13 -14.61 8.36
N GLU A 60 -3.23 -14.46 9.69
CA GLU A 60 -4.42 -14.83 10.47
C GLU A 60 -5.64 -14.02 10.03
N LEU A 61 -5.51 -12.71 9.78
CA LEU A 61 -6.61 -11.88 9.28
C LEU A 61 -7.03 -12.26 7.85
N VAL A 62 -6.07 -12.53 6.97
CA VAL A 62 -6.36 -12.99 5.60
C VAL A 62 -7.17 -14.30 5.63
N ASN A 63 -6.81 -15.24 6.51
CA ASN A 63 -7.55 -16.48 6.69
C ASN A 63 -8.94 -16.24 7.32
N LYS A 64 -9.01 -15.45 8.41
CA LYS A 64 -10.25 -15.16 9.15
C LYS A 64 -11.35 -14.63 8.24
N TYR A 65 -10.99 -13.73 7.33
CA TYR A 65 -11.92 -13.06 6.44
C TYR A 65 -11.99 -13.67 5.03
N ASN A 66 -11.25 -14.75 4.76
CA ASN A 66 -11.14 -15.38 3.44
C ASN A 66 -10.79 -14.35 2.35
N ILE A 67 -9.78 -13.53 2.59
CA ILE A 67 -9.37 -12.44 1.71
C ILE A 67 -8.83 -12.99 0.38
N ASP A 68 -9.26 -12.39 -0.73
CA ASP A 68 -8.76 -12.66 -2.08
C ASP A 68 -7.99 -11.49 -2.69
N SER A 69 -8.07 -10.30 -2.07
CA SER A 69 -7.45 -9.08 -2.59
C SER A 69 -6.94 -8.21 -1.44
N ILE A 70 -5.67 -7.83 -1.51
CA ILE A 70 -4.97 -7.02 -0.51
C ILE A 70 -4.63 -5.67 -1.14
N PHE A 71 -5.01 -4.58 -0.47
CA PHE A 71 -4.55 -3.23 -0.75
C PHE A 71 -3.55 -2.83 0.33
N ASN A 72 -2.25 -2.96 0.04
CA ASN A 72 -1.21 -2.51 0.95
C ASN A 72 -0.92 -1.03 0.73
N LEU A 73 -1.47 -0.18 1.59
CA LEU A 73 -1.30 1.28 1.55
C LEU A 73 -0.26 1.79 2.56
N VAL A 74 0.39 0.88 3.29
CA VAL A 74 1.36 1.24 4.32
C VAL A 74 2.61 1.85 3.70
N ALA A 75 2.93 3.07 4.11
CA ALA A 75 4.19 3.71 3.76
C ALA A 75 4.54 4.85 4.71
N LEU A 76 5.81 4.97 5.06
CA LEU A 76 6.40 6.23 5.52
C LEU A 76 6.73 7.08 4.29
N LEU A 77 6.17 8.29 4.27
CA LEU A 77 6.33 9.23 3.16
C LEU A 77 7.69 9.91 3.17
N SER A 78 8.05 10.54 2.05
CA SER A 78 9.37 11.10 1.78
C SER A 78 9.90 11.96 2.93
N ALA A 79 9.18 13.01 3.35
CA ALA A 79 9.65 13.93 4.39
C ALA A 79 9.90 13.26 5.75
N THR A 80 9.09 12.27 6.11
CA THR A 80 9.29 11.49 7.35
C THR A 80 10.37 10.44 7.17
N GLY A 81 10.43 9.82 6.00
CA GLY A 81 11.43 8.81 5.64
C GLY A 81 12.85 9.36 5.67
N GLU A 82 13.07 10.59 5.15
CA GLU A 82 14.41 11.22 5.18
C GLU A 82 14.91 11.52 6.60
N LYS A 83 14.02 11.69 7.57
CA LYS A 83 14.40 11.84 8.99
C LYS A 83 14.88 10.53 9.62
N ASN A 84 14.39 9.40 9.13
CA ASN A 84 14.78 8.06 9.58
C ASN A 84 14.73 7.05 8.42
N PRO A 85 15.78 7.03 7.56
CA PRO A 85 15.80 6.19 6.36
C PRO A 85 15.70 4.68 6.65
N GLN A 86 16.31 4.23 7.74
CA GLN A 86 16.29 2.81 8.13
C GLN A 86 14.88 2.36 8.54
N LEU A 87 14.16 3.21 9.26
CA LEU A 87 12.77 2.94 9.62
C LEU A 87 11.87 2.95 8.38
N ALA A 88 12.09 3.89 7.47
CA ALA A 88 11.36 3.96 6.22
C ALA A 88 11.55 2.69 5.37
N MET A 89 12.80 2.23 5.22
CA MET A 89 13.12 0.99 4.52
C MET A 89 12.42 -0.20 5.18
N ARG A 90 12.53 -0.34 6.49
CA ARG A 90 11.93 -1.44 7.23
C ARG A 90 10.41 -1.49 7.08
N ILE A 91 9.73 -0.36 7.24
CA ILE A 91 8.26 -0.32 7.15
C ILE A 91 7.80 -0.50 5.71
N ASN A 92 8.34 0.28 4.77
CA ASN A 92 7.86 0.28 3.39
C ASN A 92 8.14 -1.06 2.68
N MET A 93 9.30 -1.65 2.93
CA MET A 93 9.65 -2.93 2.31
C MET A 93 9.06 -4.11 3.08
N GLY A 94 9.11 -4.11 4.41
CA GLY A 94 8.58 -5.21 5.22
C GLY A 94 7.06 -5.40 5.06
N ALA A 95 6.29 -4.30 5.02
CA ALA A 95 4.85 -4.40 4.76
C ALA A 95 4.53 -4.95 3.36
N LEU A 96 5.32 -4.57 2.35
CA LEU A 96 5.17 -5.10 0.99
C LEU A 96 5.57 -6.57 0.91
N GLU A 97 6.70 -6.94 1.49
CA GLU A 97 7.19 -8.32 1.53
C GLU A 97 6.16 -9.24 2.19
N ASN A 98 5.64 -8.88 3.36
CA ASN A 98 4.59 -9.64 4.02
C ASN A 98 3.34 -9.79 3.14
N SER A 99 2.92 -8.71 2.46
CA SER A 99 1.76 -8.75 1.55
C SER A 99 1.99 -9.72 0.38
N LEU A 100 3.18 -9.70 -0.22
CA LEU A 100 3.53 -10.56 -1.34
C LEU A 100 3.68 -12.03 -0.93
N GLU A 101 4.30 -12.31 0.22
CA GLU A 101 4.43 -13.68 0.74
C GLU A 101 3.06 -14.28 1.08
N ILE A 102 2.21 -13.52 1.77
CA ILE A 102 0.85 -13.94 2.07
C ILE A 102 0.05 -14.16 0.78
N ALA A 103 0.19 -13.28 -0.21
CA ALA A 103 -0.46 -13.43 -1.50
C ALA A 103 0.00 -14.69 -2.24
N ARG A 104 1.29 -15.01 -2.19
CA ARG A 104 1.85 -16.25 -2.73
C ARG A 104 1.25 -17.48 -2.07
N GLU A 105 1.13 -17.48 -0.74
CA GLU A 105 0.63 -18.63 0.02
C GLU A 105 -0.89 -18.80 -0.08
N LYS A 106 -1.64 -17.71 -0.18
CA LYS A 106 -3.10 -17.68 -0.14
C LYS A 106 -3.76 -17.40 -1.48
N ASN A 107 -2.97 -17.25 -2.55
CA ASN A 107 -3.46 -16.94 -3.89
C ASN A 107 -4.32 -15.66 -3.93
N CYS A 108 -3.84 -14.60 -3.28
CA CYS A 108 -4.47 -13.28 -3.28
C CYS A 108 -3.85 -12.38 -4.35
N ALA A 109 -4.63 -11.45 -4.89
CA ALA A 109 -4.09 -10.31 -5.62
C ALA A 109 -3.58 -9.25 -4.64
N VAL A 110 -2.53 -8.50 -5.00
CA VAL A 110 -1.97 -7.39 -4.20
C VAL A 110 -1.96 -6.11 -5.01
N PHE A 111 -2.54 -5.05 -4.45
CA PHE A 111 -2.34 -3.70 -4.95
C PHE A 111 -1.44 -2.92 -3.97
N THR A 112 -0.41 -2.25 -4.49
CA THR A 112 0.43 -1.35 -3.69
C THR A 112 0.69 -0.05 -4.45
N PRO A 113 0.52 1.13 -3.85
CA PRO A 113 0.83 2.39 -4.50
C PRO A 113 2.33 2.53 -4.77
N SER A 114 2.72 2.75 -6.04
CA SER A 114 3.98 3.34 -6.40
C SER A 114 3.86 4.86 -6.46
N SER A 115 4.87 5.56 -6.96
CA SER A 115 4.92 7.03 -6.96
C SER A 115 5.80 7.55 -8.09
N ILE A 116 5.50 8.76 -8.57
CA ILE A 116 6.43 9.50 -9.43
C ILE A 116 7.77 9.78 -8.73
N GLY A 117 7.83 9.69 -7.40
CA GLY A 117 9.09 9.74 -6.63
C GLY A 117 10.09 8.64 -7.00
N ALA A 118 9.66 7.59 -7.70
CA ALA A 118 10.53 6.55 -8.23
C ALA A 118 11.46 7.04 -9.35
N PHE A 119 11.11 8.10 -10.06
CA PHE A 119 11.89 8.57 -11.21
C PHE A 119 13.21 9.25 -10.83
N GLY A 120 13.24 10.01 -9.73
CA GLY A 120 14.43 10.77 -9.32
C GLY A 120 14.52 12.18 -9.93
N GLY A 121 15.75 12.70 -10.10
CA GLY A 121 16.01 14.09 -10.58
C GLY A 121 16.23 14.21 -12.09
N ASP A 122 16.82 13.22 -12.72
CA ASP A 122 17.32 13.26 -14.10
C ASP A 122 16.45 12.44 -15.06
N PHE A 123 15.18 12.80 -15.18
CA PHE A 123 14.24 12.17 -16.12
C PHE A 123 13.54 13.24 -16.97
N PRO A 124 13.02 12.86 -18.17
CA PRO A 124 12.21 13.77 -18.98
C PRO A 124 10.94 14.17 -18.20
N ARG A 125 10.79 15.47 -17.89
CA ARG A 125 9.66 15.98 -17.10
C ARG A 125 8.38 16.18 -17.90
N ASP A 126 8.54 16.31 -19.22
CA ASP A 126 7.40 16.41 -20.15
C ASP A 126 7.20 15.06 -20.83
N LYS A 127 5.95 14.57 -20.80
CA LYS A 127 5.54 13.29 -21.38
C LYS A 127 6.43 12.11 -20.97
N THR A 128 6.77 12.03 -19.69
CA THR A 128 7.63 10.97 -19.12
C THR A 128 7.15 9.59 -19.57
N PRO A 129 7.98 8.82 -20.31
CA PRO A 129 7.61 7.47 -20.73
C PRO A 129 7.45 6.52 -19.55
N GLN A 130 6.64 5.47 -19.73
CA GLN A 130 6.50 4.40 -18.73
C GLN A 130 7.86 3.75 -18.45
N ASP A 131 8.63 3.49 -19.50
CA ASP A 131 9.95 2.86 -19.43
C ASP A 131 11.05 3.92 -19.31
N THR A 132 11.04 4.63 -18.21
CA THR A 132 12.05 5.64 -17.85
C THR A 132 13.02 5.05 -16.83
N VAL A 133 14.30 5.38 -16.97
CA VAL A 133 15.32 5.01 -15.98
C VAL A 133 14.96 5.63 -14.61
N MET A 134 14.85 4.79 -13.61
CA MET A 134 14.48 5.18 -12.25
C MET A 134 15.74 5.28 -11.38
N GLN A 135 16.11 6.52 -11.03
CA GLN A 135 17.26 6.83 -10.17
C GLN A 135 16.85 7.81 -9.06
N PRO A 136 16.01 7.36 -8.12
CA PRO A 136 15.53 8.20 -7.05
C PRO A 136 16.67 8.61 -6.11
N ASN A 137 16.57 9.84 -5.59
CA ASN A 137 17.49 10.41 -4.63
C ASN A 137 16.92 10.52 -3.21
N THR A 138 15.75 9.90 -2.98
CA THR A 138 15.13 9.80 -1.67
C THR A 138 14.97 8.35 -1.26
N ILE A 139 15.02 8.06 0.05
CA ILE A 139 14.77 6.70 0.56
C ILE A 139 13.37 6.20 0.20
N TYR A 140 12.39 7.10 0.19
CA TYR A 140 11.04 6.78 -0.24
C TYR A 140 11.01 6.32 -1.71
N GLY A 141 11.65 7.06 -2.60
CA GLY A 141 11.75 6.70 -4.02
C GLY A 141 12.50 5.38 -4.22
N VAL A 142 13.58 5.15 -3.48
CA VAL A 142 14.32 3.87 -3.48
C VAL A 142 13.40 2.72 -3.09
N CYS A 143 12.60 2.86 -2.03
CA CYS A 143 11.61 1.85 -1.64
C CYS A 143 10.58 1.61 -2.74
N LYS A 144 10.12 2.66 -3.44
CA LYS A 144 9.13 2.50 -4.53
C LYS A 144 9.70 1.75 -5.72
N VAL A 145 10.93 2.06 -6.16
CA VAL A 145 11.61 1.29 -7.22
C VAL A 145 11.83 -0.16 -6.80
N THR A 146 12.36 -0.38 -5.60
CA THR A 146 12.59 -1.73 -5.08
C THR A 146 11.28 -2.50 -4.99
N GLY A 147 10.19 -1.84 -4.57
CA GLY A 147 8.87 -2.46 -4.49
C GLY A 147 8.31 -2.88 -5.85
N GLU A 148 8.50 -2.07 -6.90
CA GLU A 148 8.12 -2.45 -8.27
C GLU A 148 8.92 -3.66 -8.76
N LEU A 149 10.24 -3.66 -8.54
CA LEU A 149 11.11 -4.77 -8.94
C LEU A 149 10.77 -6.06 -8.18
N LEU A 150 10.53 -5.95 -6.86
CA LEU A 150 10.14 -7.09 -6.03
C LEU A 150 8.79 -7.66 -6.48
N SER A 151 7.81 -6.81 -6.76
CA SER A 151 6.50 -7.20 -7.27
C SER A 151 6.62 -7.96 -8.61
N ASN A 152 7.43 -7.44 -9.53
CA ASN A 152 7.71 -8.11 -10.81
C ASN A 152 8.37 -9.49 -10.62
N TYR A 153 9.30 -9.60 -9.66
CA TYR A 153 9.92 -10.88 -9.32
C TYR A 153 8.89 -11.88 -8.79
N TYR A 154 8.02 -11.47 -7.85
CA TYR A 154 6.97 -12.34 -7.31
C TYR A 154 5.97 -12.79 -8.39
N HIS A 155 5.64 -11.90 -9.32
CA HIS A 155 4.82 -12.27 -10.46
C HIS A 155 5.50 -13.34 -11.32
N SER A 156 6.72 -13.07 -11.76
CA SER A 156 7.44 -13.94 -12.70
C SER A 156 7.82 -15.28 -12.08
N ARG A 157 8.18 -15.29 -10.80
CA ARG A 157 8.70 -16.49 -10.10
C ARG A 157 7.61 -17.34 -9.48
N PHE A 158 6.56 -16.72 -8.94
CA PHE A 158 5.55 -17.38 -8.12
C PHE A 158 4.13 -17.25 -8.66
N GLY A 159 3.90 -16.47 -9.71
CA GLY A 159 2.59 -16.27 -10.31
C GLY A 159 1.65 -15.39 -9.47
N VAL A 160 2.17 -14.64 -8.48
CA VAL A 160 1.36 -13.66 -7.75
C VAL A 160 0.83 -12.61 -8.73
N ASP A 161 -0.35 -12.04 -8.47
CA ASP A 161 -0.94 -10.92 -9.22
C ASP A 161 -0.73 -9.59 -8.46
N PRO A 162 0.47 -8.98 -8.52
CA PRO A 162 0.74 -7.68 -7.93
C PRO A 162 0.42 -6.59 -8.95
N ARG A 163 -0.22 -5.52 -8.46
CA ARG A 163 -0.55 -4.34 -9.28
C ARG A 163 -0.13 -3.07 -8.58
N ALA A 164 0.36 -2.12 -9.35
CA ALA A 164 0.79 -0.82 -8.84
C ALA A 164 0.44 0.30 -9.81
N VAL A 165 0.31 1.51 -9.26
CA VAL A 165 0.18 2.74 -10.03
C VAL A 165 1.18 3.75 -9.47
N ARG A 166 1.94 4.41 -10.33
CA ARG A 166 2.82 5.52 -9.93
C ARG A 166 1.97 6.77 -9.76
N PHE A 167 1.51 6.99 -8.53
CA PHE A 167 0.71 8.15 -8.21
C PHE A 167 1.52 9.44 -8.30
N PRO A 168 0.95 10.52 -8.85
CA PRO A 168 1.44 11.89 -8.67
C PRO A 168 1.05 12.42 -7.28
N GLY A 169 1.02 13.74 -7.09
CA GLY A 169 0.40 14.34 -5.91
C GLY A 169 -1.08 13.97 -5.83
N ILE A 170 -1.52 13.51 -4.66
CA ILE A 170 -2.89 13.08 -4.40
C ILE A 170 -3.62 14.19 -3.64
N ILE A 171 -4.75 14.63 -4.18
CA ILE A 171 -5.65 15.57 -3.50
C ILE A 171 -6.67 14.76 -2.69
N SER A 172 -6.88 15.14 -1.44
CA SER A 172 -7.87 14.55 -0.56
C SER A 172 -8.80 15.63 0.00
N ASN A 173 -10.08 15.33 0.13
CA ASN A 173 -11.05 16.18 0.82
C ASN A 173 -11.31 15.72 2.27
N VAL A 174 -10.70 14.63 2.70
CA VAL A 174 -10.86 14.03 4.04
C VAL A 174 -9.62 14.28 4.90
N THR A 175 -8.44 14.20 4.31
CA THR A 175 -7.18 14.36 5.04
C THR A 175 -6.88 15.84 5.27
N LEU A 176 -6.62 16.21 6.54
CA LEU A 176 -6.22 17.56 6.90
C LEU A 176 -4.89 17.96 6.26
N PRO A 177 -4.65 19.27 6.01
CA PRO A 177 -3.38 19.77 5.51
C PRO A 177 -2.20 19.28 6.35
N GLY A 178 -1.13 18.81 5.68
CA GLY A 178 0.03 18.20 6.34
C GLY A 178 -0.11 16.73 6.72
N GLY A 179 -1.28 16.13 6.53
CA GLY A 179 -1.52 14.71 6.82
C GLY A 179 -1.23 13.75 5.65
N GLY A 180 -0.76 14.24 4.52
CA GLY A 180 -0.51 13.45 3.32
C GLY A 180 0.63 14.00 2.47
N THR A 181 0.61 13.69 1.17
CA THR A 181 1.55 14.18 0.16
C THR A 181 1.09 15.52 -0.41
N THR A 182 1.21 16.58 0.32
CA THR A 182 1.07 17.93 -0.22
C THR A 182 2.41 18.58 -0.38
#